data_79e9b524a3a56a3d87968f4328ac59b0
#
_entry.id   79e9b524a3a56a3d87968f4328ac59b0
#
_cell.length_a   1.000
_cell.length_b   1.000
_cell.length_c   1.000
_cell.angle_alpha   90.00
_cell.angle_beta   90.00
_cell.angle_gamma   90.00
#
_symmetry.space_group_name_H-M   'P 1'
#
loop_
_entity.id
_entity.type
_entity.pdbx_description
1 polymer ?
#
loop_
_entity_poly.entity_id
_entity_poly.type
_entity_poly.pdbx_seq_one_letter_code
_entity_poly.pdbx_strand_id
1 'polypeptide(L)'
;MKIWTLRCLLIGIALLGVGFGPLQAADSPRTDPNAMRYVIGLSPFLDKAVKDDVFRRIVGFVLEDMPLGSSLVIYDAYQLQTVTQLEVPKVQAFRSGKTRANQFKEPINKLKNFLAAEHPRPEAAKMDFSQAVRFPQFMDFVGENVAHGDDDASVSVIVLGSPLYLDHKEPGFSMMDGYFPSDGHLKVARDRSVFGLKDRADSLAHIAVHWGFFGDPWVSAVHQEKISRFWSLYLKGQGAQLATFCGDLPTVFDAVKPNALPLAATRSQRFEPDPAQTKLEMLRITRDVDVADWITRDTVHNAAQHPPSVTVGPMKIGIRWKGDIDLDLYATPSREAETLFFEHTRSPEGYYFKDHRSSPQREYEFIEFESPVDVQQVDARVNFFKGEAPEGVTGEVRIEFDGRIYTGHFTVNADHGNEGRTGTRQVTYWARLDIPAILHLREMPAGGAQARRSEGR
;
A
#
# COMPACT_ATOMS: atom_id res chain seq x y z
N MET A 1 42.15 18.32 57.62
CA MET A 1 43.46 17.93 58.21
C MET A 1 43.58 16.41 58.22
N LYS A 2 44.35 15.89 57.34
CA LYS A 2 45.24 14.70 57.31
C LYS A 2 45.39 14.21 55.87
N ILE A 3 46.52 14.57 55.35
CA ILE A 3 47.15 14.14 54.10
C ILE A 3 47.63 12.68 54.31
N TRP A 4 47.40 11.82 53.36
CA TRP A 4 48.17 10.58 53.23
C TRP A 4 48.61 10.39 51.79
N THR A 5 49.89 10.65 51.60
CA THR A 5 50.72 10.27 50.45
C THR A 5 51.02 8.79 50.50
N LEU A 6 50.89 8.07 49.39
CA LEU A 6 51.52 6.74 49.25
C LEU A 6 52.28 6.66 47.93
N ARG A 7 53.51 6.23 48.07
CA ARG A 7 54.66 6.24 47.18
C ARG A 7 54.53 5.15 46.06
N CYS A 8 55.09 5.53 44.92
CA CYS A 8 55.51 4.70 43.81
C CYS A 8 56.30 3.44 44.22
N LEU A 9 55.98 2.30 43.58
CA LEU A 9 56.91 1.20 43.42
C LEU A 9 57.00 0.86 41.92
N LEU A 10 58.12 1.21 41.31
CA LEU A 10 58.57 0.81 39.99
C LEU A 10 59.12 -0.63 40.11
N ILE A 11 58.50 -1.57 39.44
CA ILE A 11 59.12 -2.87 39.15
C ILE A 11 59.26 -3.00 37.64
N GLY A 12 60.52 -2.91 37.18
CA GLY A 12 60.88 -3.18 35.79
C GLY A 12 60.78 -4.70 35.52
N ILE A 13 60.07 -5.08 34.47
CA ILE A 13 60.13 -6.42 33.90
C ILE A 13 60.63 -6.30 32.47
N ALA A 14 61.67 -7.05 32.20
CA ALA A 14 62.44 -7.12 30.97
C ALA A 14 61.58 -7.55 29.76
N LEU A 15 61.80 -6.91 28.65
CA LEU A 15 61.33 -7.28 27.33
C LEU A 15 61.87 -8.65 26.90
N LEU A 16 60.98 -9.60 26.72
CA LEU A 16 61.20 -10.72 25.76
C LEU A 16 60.33 -10.39 24.54
N GLY A 17 60.98 -10.05 23.47
CA GLY A 17 60.38 -9.82 22.16
C GLY A 17 59.82 -11.12 21.58
N VAL A 18 58.49 -11.25 21.63
CA VAL A 18 57.75 -12.20 20.83
C VAL A 18 57.11 -11.35 19.71
N GLY A 19 57.59 -11.56 18.47
CA GLY A 19 57.03 -10.91 17.31
C GLY A 19 55.55 -11.26 17.12
N PHE A 20 54.66 -10.34 17.47
CA PHE A 20 53.30 -10.37 17.02
C PHE A 20 53.28 -9.91 15.57
N GLY A 21 53.12 -10.89 14.66
CA GLY A 21 52.69 -10.56 13.28
C GLY A 21 51.40 -9.73 13.32
N PRO A 22 51.15 -8.89 12.31
CA PRO A 22 49.94 -8.11 12.24
C PRO A 22 48.74 -9.07 12.33
N LEU A 23 47.93 -8.94 13.39
CA LEU A 23 46.60 -9.51 13.44
C LEU A 23 45.88 -8.95 12.21
N GLN A 24 45.69 -9.78 11.18
CA GLN A 24 44.73 -9.51 10.15
C GLN A 24 43.42 -9.19 10.88
N ALA A 25 42.98 -7.93 10.71
CA ALA A 25 41.66 -7.55 11.07
C ALA A 25 40.70 -8.56 10.42
N ALA A 26 40.01 -9.32 11.26
CA ALA A 26 38.96 -10.20 10.78
C ALA A 26 38.05 -9.35 9.91
N ASP A 27 37.98 -9.68 8.62
CA ASP A 27 37.03 -9.06 7.71
C ASP A 27 35.68 -9.08 8.39
N SER A 28 35.17 -7.90 8.72
CA SER A 28 33.79 -7.75 9.17
C SER A 28 32.93 -8.45 8.10
N PRO A 29 32.02 -9.34 8.47
CA PRO A 29 31.22 -10.06 7.50
C PRO A 29 30.55 -9.03 6.61
N ARG A 30 30.98 -8.95 5.34
CA ARG A 30 30.36 -8.09 4.33
C ARG A 30 28.89 -8.45 4.32
N THR A 31 28.06 -7.52 4.74
CA THR A 31 26.60 -7.63 4.66
C THR A 31 26.28 -7.89 3.18
N ASP A 32 25.53 -8.96 2.92
CA ASP A 32 25.04 -9.24 1.57
C ASP A 32 24.13 -8.06 1.17
N PRO A 33 24.39 -7.35 0.07
CA PRO A 33 23.60 -6.19 -0.32
C PRO A 33 22.12 -6.53 -0.56
N ASN A 34 21.78 -7.82 -0.64
CA ASN A 34 20.39 -8.29 -0.81
C ASN A 34 19.75 -8.76 0.49
N ALA A 35 20.46 -8.78 1.63
CA ALA A 35 19.89 -9.15 2.90
C ALA A 35 18.98 -8.02 3.40
N MET A 36 17.72 -8.36 3.72
CA MET A 36 16.70 -7.40 4.15
C MET A 36 16.14 -7.78 5.51
N ARG A 37 15.69 -6.80 6.26
CA ARG A 37 14.90 -6.99 7.48
C ARG A 37 13.44 -6.77 7.16
N TYR A 38 12.62 -7.78 7.40
CA TYR A 38 11.18 -7.72 7.23
C TYR A 38 10.50 -7.68 8.59
N VAL A 39 9.52 -6.82 8.72
CA VAL A 39 8.65 -6.72 9.89
C VAL A 39 7.21 -6.85 9.42
N ILE A 40 6.44 -7.77 9.99
CA ILE A 40 5.02 -7.87 9.71
C ILE A 40 4.24 -7.50 10.97
N GLY A 41 3.41 -6.47 10.90
CA GLY A 41 2.43 -6.12 11.92
C GLY A 41 1.07 -6.67 11.54
N LEU A 42 0.56 -7.64 12.31
CA LEU A 42 -0.75 -8.25 12.10
C LEU A 42 -1.78 -7.71 13.08
N SER A 43 -2.98 -7.41 12.59
CA SER A 43 -4.13 -7.27 13.48
C SER A 43 -4.49 -8.64 14.10
N PRO A 44 -4.67 -8.75 15.42
CA PRO A 44 -5.18 -9.97 16.05
C PRO A 44 -6.67 -10.21 15.75
N PHE A 45 -7.38 -9.18 15.26
CA PHE A 45 -8.83 -9.17 15.05
C PHE A 45 -9.22 -9.37 13.58
N LEU A 46 -8.38 -10.04 12.79
CA LEU A 46 -8.71 -10.38 11.41
C LEU A 46 -9.92 -11.31 11.33
N ASP A 47 -10.75 -11.12 10.32
CA ASP A 47 -11.88 -11.98 10.05
C ASP A 47 -11.44 -13.36 9.57
N LYS A 48 -12.23 -14.39 9.88
CA LYS A 48 -11.90 -15.78 9.56
C LYS A 48 -11.63 -15.99 8.07
N ALA A 49 -12.40 -15.35 7.20
CA ALA A 49 -12.22 -15.47 5.74
C ALA A 49 -10.86 -14.93 5.26
N VAL A 50 -10.31 -13.93 5.95
CA VAL A 50 -9.04 -13.27 5.62
C VAL A 50 -7.84 -14.03 6.20
N LYS A 51 -7.99 -14.65 7.38
CA LYS A 51 -6.89 -15.32 8.10
C LYS A 51 -6.18 -16.39 7.26
N ASP A 52 -6.92 -17.19 6.50
CA ASP A 52 -6.36 -18.26 5.68
C ASP A 52 -5.55 -17.72 4.50
N ASP A 53 -5.99 -16.61 3.89
CA ASP A 53 -5.25 -15.97 2.80
C ASP A 53 -3.98 -15.29 3.32
N VAL A 54 -4.08 -14.54 4.40
CA VAL A 54 -2.92 -13.94 5.10
C VAL A 54 -1.90 -15.01 5.46
N PHE A 55 -2.33 -16.12 6.04
CA PHE A 55 -1.43 -17.24 6.38
C PHE A 55 -0.71 -17.78 5.13
N ARG A 56 -1.45 -18.08 4.07
CA ARG A 56 -0.87 -18.61 2.82
C ARG A 56 0.13 -17.64 2.20
N ARG A 57 -0.18 -16.34 2.18
CA ARG A 57 0.70 -15.30 1.63
C ARG A 57 1.99 -15.16 2.42
N ILE A 58 1.91 -15.07 3.76
CA ILE A 58 3.10 -14.96 4.61
C ILE A 58 3.97 -16.22 4.46
N VAL A 59 3.37 -17.41 4.48
CA VAL A 59 4.11 -18.66 4.33
C VAL A 59 4.74 -18.77 2.95
N GLY A 60 4.01 -18.43 1.88
CA GLY A 60 4.55 -18.38 0.52
C GLY A 60 5.77 -17.44 0.43
N PHE A 61 5.63 -16.22 0.93
CA PHE A 61 6.73 -15.26 0.99
C PHE A 61 7.97 -15.81 1.72
N VAL A 62 7.80 -16.42 2.89
CA VAL A 62 8.90 -17.01 3.67
C VAL A 62 9.58 -18.17 2.92
N LEU A 63 8.78 -19.03 2.29
CA LEU A 63 9.31 -20.24 1.65
C LEU A 63 9.95 -19.99 0.29
N GLU A 64 9.46 -19.01 -0.46
CA GLU A 64 9.79 -18.81 -1.87
C GLU A 64 10.55 -17.51 -2.13
N ASP A 65 10.13 -16.39 -1.53
CA ASP A 65 10.54 -15.06 -1.94
C ASP A 65 11.63 -14.41 -1.07
N MET A 66 11.69 -14.74 0.22
CA MET A 66 12.70 -14.13 1.12
C MET A 66 14.14 -14.42 0.68
N PRO A 67 15.04 -13.41 0.59
CA PRO A 67 16.45 -13.61 0.28
C PRO A 67 17.19 -14.41 1.36
N LEU A 68 18.29 -15.02 0.97
CA LEU A 68 19.24 -15.62 1.92
C LEU A 68 19.86 -14.53 2.81
N GLY A 69 19.96 -14.79 4.11
CA GLY A 69 20.48 -13.83 5.08
C GLY A 69 19.46 -12.81 5.56
N SER A 70 18.22 -12.85 5.08
CA SER A 70 17.16 -11.96 5.54
C SER A 70 16.48 -12.47 6.80
N SER A 71 16.01 -11.54 7.61
CA SER A 71 15.24 -11.83 8.82
C SER A 71 13.79 -11.37 8.67
N LEU A 72 12.90 -12.06 9.40
CA LEU A 72 11.50 -11.70 9.52
C LEU A 72 11.08 -11.77 10.97
N VAL A 73 10.42 -10.72 11.45
CA VAL A 73 9.72 -10.72 12.74
C VAL A 73 8.25 -10.39 12.50
N ILE A 74 7.36 -11.15 13.10
CA ILE A 74 5.92 -10.95 13.05
C ILE A 74 5.43 -10.52 14.42
N TYR A 75 4.69 -9.43 14.47
CA TYR A 75 4.12 -8.84 15.67
C TYR A 75 2.60 -8.81 15.61
N ASP A 76 1.98 -8.94 16.77
CA ASP A 76 0.64 -8.42 17.02
C ASP A 76 0.73 -6.90 17.04
N ALA A 77 0.18 -6.24 16.01
CA ALA A 77 0.26 -4.79 15.86
C ALA A 77 -0.72 -4.02 16.76
N TYR A 78 -1.56 -4.73 17.51
CA TYR A 78 -2.45 -4.12 18.50
C TYR A 78 -1.88 -4.24 19.92
N GLN A 79 -1.41 -5.43 20.32
CA GLN A 79 -0.83 -5.68 21.65
C GLN A 79 0.68 -5.38 21.71
N LEU A 80 1.35 -5.18 20.58
CA LEU A 80 2.78 -4.94 20.44
C LEU A 80 3.62 -6.10 20.99
N GLN A 81 3.21 -7.32 20.70
CA GLN A 81 3.88 -8.55 21.16
C GLN A 81 4.42 -9.35 19.97
N THR A 82 5.58 -9.97 20.16
CA THR A 82 6.15 -10.85 19.14
C THR A 82 5.32 -12.12 19.00
N VAL A 83 4.84 -12.38 17.80
CA VAL A 83 4.16 -13.63 17.42
C VAL A 83 5.20 -14.69 17.10
N THR A 84 6.13 -14.39 16.21
CA THR A 84 7.22 -15.28 15.82
C THR A 84 8.34 -14.51 15.13
N GLN A 85 9.51 -15.15 15.04
CA GLN A 85 10.65 -14.62 14.29
C GLN A 85 11.41 -15.75 13.61
N LEU A 86 12.06 -15.44 12.51
CA LEU A 86 12.93 -16.36 11.78
C LEU A 86 14.01 -15.60 11.01
N GLU A 87 15.08 -16.30 10.68
CA GLU A 87 16.16 -15.83 9.81
C GLU A 87 16.46 -16.89 8.75
N VAL A 88 16.56 -16.48 7.50
CA VAL A 88 16.94 -17.37 6.41
C VAL A 88 18.46 -17.44 6.34
N PRO A 89 19.10 -18.58 6.67
CA PRO A 89 20.56 -18.69 6.68
C PRO A 89 21.17 -18.40 5.30
N LYS A 90 22.38 -17.81 5.28
CA LYS A 90 23.17 -17.58 4.05
C LYS A 90 23.76 -18.86 3.46
N VAL A 91 22.99 -19.94 3.41
CA VAL A 91 23.40 -21.26 2.92
C VAL A 91 22.58 -21.64 1.71
N GLN A 92 23.26 -22.10 0.64
CA GLN A 92 22.63 -22.43 -0.65
C GLN A 92 21.44 -23.42 -0.53
N ALA A 93 21.49 -24.35 0.44
CA ALA A 93 20.38 -25.29 0.69
C ALA A 93 19.05 -24.58 1.01
N PHE A 94 19.09 -23.37 1.56
CA PHE A 94 17.90 -22.55 1.86
C PHE A 94 17.29 -21.81 0.68
N ARG A 95 17.80 -22.02 -0.53
CA ARG A 95 17.05 -21.65 -1.76
C ARG A 95 15.89 -22.61 -2.01
N SER A 96 15.89 -23.79 -1.41
CA SER A 96 14.81 -24.76 -1.52
C SER A 96 13.69 -24.46 -0.53
N GLY A 97 12.47 -24.25 -1.01
CA GLY A 97 11.28 -24.09 -0.18
C GLY A 97 11.04 -25.30 0.74
N LYS A 98 11.39 -26.52 0.30
CA LYS A 98 11.29 -27.73 1.13
C LYS A 98 12.24 -27.67 2.34
N THR A 99 13.47 -27.19 2.16
CA THR A 99 14.43 -27.00 3.25
C THR A 99 13.90 -25.96 4.24
N ARG A 100 13.39 -24.83 3.73
CA ARG A 100 12.78 -23.78 4.55
C ARG A 100 11.55 -24.29 5.31
N ALA A 101 10.66 -25.04 4.65
CA ALA A 101 9.47 -25.59 5.29
C ALA A 101 9.81 -26.51 6.48
N ASN A 102 10.88 -27.32 6.37
CA ASN A 102 11.35 -28.16 7.45
C ASN A 102 11.94 -27.34 8.59
N GLN A 103 12.79 -26.36 8.27
CA GLN A 103 13.49 -25.52 9.26
C GLN A 103 12.53 -24.59 10.00
N PHE A 104 11.57 -23.99 9.28
CA PHE A 104 10.66 -22.98 9.83
C PHE A 104 9.33 -23.54 10.30
N LYS A 105 9.25 -24.86 10.50
CA LYS A 105 8.02 -25.51 10.98
C LYS A 105 7.49 -24.88 12.29
N GLU A 106 8.36 -24.60 13.24
CA GLU A 106 7.97 -24.01 14.54
C GLU A 106 7.49 -22.54 14.37
N PRO A 107 8.22 -21.61 13.74
CA PRO A 107 7.74 -20.27 13.45
C PRO A 107 6.41 -20.25 12.68
N ILE A 108 6.25 -21.11 11.66
CA ILE A 108 5.01 -21.22 10.88
C ILE A 108 3.85 -21.69 11.76
N ASN A 109 4.09 -22.67 12.66
CA ASN A 109 3.07 -23.13 13.59
C ASN A 109 2.68 -22.05 14.60
N LYS A 110 3.61 -21.23 15.09
CA LYS A 110 3.31 -20.08 15.97
C LYS A 110 2.40 -19.08 15.26
N LEU A 111 2.71 -18.74 14.00
CA LEU A 111 1.84 -17.88 13.18
C LEU A 111 0.44 -18.49 12.99
N LYS A 112 0.39 -19.79 12.65
CA LYS A 112 -0.89 -20.50 12.48
C LYS A 112 -1.74 -20.46 13.74
N ASN A 113 -1.12 -20.72 14.89
CA ASN A 113 -1.80 -20.71 16.18
C ASN A 113 -2.27 -19.31 16.56
N PHE A 114 -1.47 -18.27 16.30
CA PHE A 114 -1.88 -16.89 16.49
C PHE A 114 -3.12 -16.53 15.67
N LEU A 115 -3.10 -16.85 14.38
CA LEU A 115 -4.25 -16.58 13.50
C LEU A 115 -5.50 -17.42 13.87
N ALA A 116 -5.31 -18.65 14.36
CA ALA A 116 -6.42 -19.50 14.78
C ALA A 116 -7.02 -19.11 16.14
N ALA A 117 -6.25 -18.42 16.98
CA ALA A 117 -6.70 -18.03 18.31
C ALA A 117 -7.83 -17.01 18.25
N GLU A 118 -8.70 -17.05 19.28
CA GLU A 118 -9.62 -15.96 19.59
C GLU A 118 -8.89 -14.96 20.50
N HIS A 119 -8.74 -13.75 20.00
CA HIS A 119 -8.11 -12.67 20.76
C HIS A 119 -9.20 -11.85 21.49
N PRO A 120 -9.05 -11.63 22.80
CA PRO A 120 -10.04 -10.85 23.55
C PRO A 120 -10.05 -9.41 23.00
N ARG A 121 -11.23 -8.97 22.60
CA ARG A 121 -11.45 -7.58 22.17
C ARG A 121 -11.57 -6.70 23.41
N PRO A 122 -11.07 -5.45 23.36
CA PRO A 122 -11.28 -4.50 24.44
C PRO A 122 -12.77 -4.31 24.74
N GLU A 123 -13.12 -4.31 26.02
CA GLU A 123 -14.50 -4.02 26.47
C GLU A 123 -14.80 -2.51 26.36
N ALA A 124 -14.80 -1.97 25.15
CA ALA A 124 -15.25 -0.62 24.89
C ALA A 124 -16.61 -0.71 24.20
N ALA A 125 -17.66 -0.33 24.91
CA ALA A 125 -19.01 -0.40 24.42
C ALA A 125 -19.15 0.28 23.05
N LYS A 126 -19.64 -0.44 22.05
CA LYS A 126 -20.00 0.02 20.70
C LYS A 126 -18.85 0.32 19.70
N MET A 127 -17.60 -0.02 19.99
CA MET A 127 -16.53 0.10 19.01
C MET A 127 -16.29 -1.22 18.28
N ASP A 128 -16.21 -1.17 16.95
CA ASP A 128 -15.85 -2.33 16.14
C ASP A 128 -14.33 -2.38 15.97
N PHE A 129 -13.69 -3.29 16.71
CA PHE A 129 -12.25 -3.53 16.64
C PHE A 129 -11.85 -4.48 15.50
N SER A 130 -12.75 -4.80 14.58
CA SER A 130 -12.39 -5.64 13.43
C SER A 130 -11.18 -5.08 12.72
N GLN A 131 -10.17 -5.92 12.56
CA GLN A 131 -8.90 -5.60 11.88
C GLN A 131 -8.09 -4.45 12.51
N ALA A 132 -8.41 -3.98 13.71
CA ALA A 132 -7.75 -2.84 14.32
C ALA A 132 -6.24 -3.08 14.51
N VAL A 133 -5.44 -2.06 14.22
CA VAL A 133 -4.01 -1.96 14.52
C VAL A 133 -3.75 -0.64 15.24
N ARG A 134 -2.81 -0.62 16.17
CA ARG A 134 -2.37 0.61 16.84
C ARG A 134 -1.16 1.17 16.12
N PHE A 135 -1.37 1.60 14.88
CA PHE A 135 -0.30 1.93 13.94
C PHE A 135 0.75 2.91 14.49
N PRO A 136 0.39 4.06 15.11
CA PRO A 136 1.39 4.95 15.68
C PRO A 136 2.26 4.29 16.73
N GLN A 137 1.66 3.53 17.67
CA GLN A 137 2.39 2.82 18.71
C GLN A 137 3.23 1.67 18.13
N PHE A 138 2.71 1.00 17.09
CA PHE A 138 3.45 -0.05 16.40
C PHE A 138 4.67 0.52 15.67
N MET A 139 4.56 1.67 15.00
CA MET A 139 5.70 2.30 14.33
C MET A 139 6.73 2.85 15.33
N ASP A 140 6.28 3.37 16.47
CA ASP A 140 7.17 3.74 17.58
C ASP A 140 7.99 2.53 18.04
N PHE A 141 7.30 1.42 18.27
CA PHE A 141 7.92 0.15 18.68
C PHE A 141 8.91 -0.38 17.63
N VAL A 142 8.59 -0.29 16.33
CA VAL A 142 9.50 -0.65 15.24
C VAL A 142 10.72 0.25 15.23
N GLY A 143 10.54 1.56 15.37
CA GLY A 143 11.62 2.53 15.44
C GLY A 143 12.61 2.22 16.57
N GLU A 144 12.10 1.93 17.76
CA GLU A 144 12.91 1.64 18.94
C GLU A 144 13.63 0.28 18.89
N ASN A 145 13.01 -0.74 18.31
CA ASN A 145 13.51 -2.12 18.41
C ASN A 145 14.14 -2.67 17.14
N VAL A 146 13.84 -2.07 15.98
CA VAL A 146 14.28 -2.60 14.68
C VAL A 146 15.16 -1.61 13.91
N ALA A 147 14.83 -0.32 13.92
CA ALA A 147 15.52 0.68 13.12
C ALA A 147 16.93 1.02 13.62
N HIS A 148 17.24 0.78 14.89
CA HIS A 148 18.51 1.13 15.53
C HIS A 148 19.56 0.01 15.50
N GLY A 149 19.44 -1.00 14.63
CA GLY A 149 20.49 -2.00 14.43
C GLY A 149 21.73 -1.41 13.74
N ASP A 150 22.94 -1.87 14.14
CA ASP A 150 24.23 -1.39 13.63
C ASP A 150 24.49 -1.61 12.11
N ASP A 151 23.55 -2.22 11.39
CA ASP A 151 23.67 -2.51 9.98
C ASP A 151 22.80 -1.55 9.15
N ASP A 152 23.33 -1.01 8.06
CA ASP A 152 22.62 -0.23 7.01
C ASP A 152 21.56 -1.04 6.23
N ALA A 153 21.04 -2.13 6.80
CA ALA A 153 20.07 -2.99 6.14
C ALA A 153 18.72 -2.27 6.00
N SER A 154 18.23 -2.22 4.78
CA SER A 154 16.87 -1.70 4.49
C SER A 154 15.81 -2.50 5.26
N VAL A 155 14.87 -1.78 5.87
CA VAL A 155 13.75 -2.38 6.63
C VAL A 155 12.46 -2.21 5.84
N SER A 156 11.79 -3.33 5.55
CA SER A 156 10.44 -3.34 4.97
C SER A 156 9.43 -3.73 6.03
N VAL A 157 8.48 -2.84 6.29
CA VAL A 157 7.39 -3.07 7.24
C VAL A 157 6.11 -3.36 6.48
N ILE A 158 5.51 -4.51 6.71
CA ILE A 158 4.22 -4.91 6.15
C ILE A 158 3.18 -4.81 7.26
N VAL A 159 2.15 -3.99 7.07
CA VAL A 159 1.03 -3.86 8.02
C VAL A 159 -0.20 -4.51 7.42
N LEU A 160 -0.80 -5.46 8.14
CA LEU A 160 -1.98 -6.20 7.71
C LEU A 160 -3.12 -5.97 8.71
N GLY A 161 -4.03 -5.07 8.36
CA GLY A 161 -5.15 -4.67 9.20
C GLY A 161 -5.77 -3.35 8.75
N SER A 162 -6.78 -2.90 9.48
CA SER A 162 -7.50 -1.66 9.16
C SER A 162 -6.59 -0.44 9.22
N PRO A 163 -6.61 0.44 8.22
CA PRO A 163 -5.91 1.71 8.27
C PRO A 163 -6.68 2.79 9.06
N LEU A 164 -7.86 2.47 9.56
CA LEU A 164 -8.58 3.35 10.46
C LEU A 164 -8.08 3.14 11.89
N TYR A 165 -7.43 4.15 12.44
CA TYR A 165 -6.93 4.10 13.81
C TYR A 165 -8.07 3.92 14.81
N LEU A 166 -7.92 2.95 15.68
CA LEU A 166 -8.85 2.69 16.78
C LEU A 166 -8.07 2.14 17.99
N ASP A 167 -8.08 2.89 19.08
CA ASP A 167 -7.55 2.44 20.38
C ASP A 167 -8.57 2.73 21.49
N HIS A 168 -8.91 1.70 22.26
CA HIS A 168 -9.84 1.84 23.39
C HIS A 168 -9.35 2.80 24.48
N LYS A 169 -8.04 3.01 24.59
CA LYS A 169 -7.42 3.94 25.54
C LYS A 169 -7.49 5.40 25.07
N GLU A 170 -7.66 5.60 23.77
CA GLU A 170 -7.61 6.92 23.15
C GLU A 170 -8.77 7.12 22.15
N PRO A 171 -10.02 6.93 22.60
CA PRO A 171 -11.21 6.93 21.73
C PRO A 171 -11.42 8.25 20.97
N GLY A 172 -10.90 9.37 21.51
CA GLY A 172 -10.99 10.68 20.88
C GLY A 172 -10.20 10.82 19.56
N PHE A 173 -9.32 9.87 19.24
CA PHE A 173 -8.53 9.87 18.00
C PHE A 173 -9.01 8.81 16.99
N SER A 174 -10.19 8.23 17.22
CA SER A 174 -10.76 7.22 16.32
C SER A 174 -10.98 7.78 14.91
N MET A 175 -10.55 7.03 13.91
CA MET A 175 -10.78 7.34 12.49
C MET A 175 -12.03 6.63 11.93
N MET A 176 -12.80 5.96 12.77
CA MET A 176 -14.04 5.30 12.37
C MET A 176 -15.12 6.32 11.99
N ASP A 177 -16.17 5.89 11.30
CA ASP A 177 -17.36 6.69 10.96
C ASP A 177 -17.08 7.99 10.18
N GLY A 178 -16.04 7.97 9.32
CA GLY A 178 -15.67 9.10 8.48
C GLY A 178 -14.75 10.11 9.15
N TYR A 179 -14.27 9.85 10.36
CA TYR A 179 -13.31 10.73 11.01
C TYR A 179 -11.89 10.56 10.47
N PHE A 180 -11.18 11.68 10.36
CA PHE A 180 -9.75 11.72 10.04
C PHE A 180 -9.07 12.90 10.75
N PRO A 181 -7.77 12.77 11.11
CA PRO A 181 -7.07 13.84 11.81
C PRO A 181 -6.74 15.00 10.88
N SER A 182 -6.81 16.23 11.41
CA SER A 182 -6.24 17.40 10.75
C SER A 182 -4.70 17.32 10.75
N ASP A 183 -4.04 18.03 9.83
CA ASP A 183 -2.56 18.10 9.78
C ASP A 183 -1.95 18.78 11.03
N GLY A 184 -2.76 19.49 11.82
CA GLY A 184 -2.37 20.04 13.11
C GLY A 184 -1.84 18.99 14.08
N HIS A 185 -2.34 17.75 13.99
CA HIS A 185 -1.87 16.64 14.82
C HIS A 185 -0.40 16.28 14.55
N LEU A 186 0.08 16.44 13.32
CA LEU A 186 1.46 16.12 12.94
C LEU A 186 2.48 17.17 13.47
N LYS A 187 2.01 18.35 13.85
CA LYS A 187 2.85 19.50 14.26
C LYS A 187 3.14 19.54 15.76
N VAL A 188 2.54 18.68 16.54
CA VAL A 188 2.67 18.64 18.01
C VAL A 188 3.49 17.46 18.49
N ALA A 189 3.86 17.49 19.78
CA ALA A 189 4.55 16.38 20.41
C ALA A 189 3.60 15.20 20.69
N ARG A 190 4.15 14.02 20.89
CA ARG A 190 3.43 12.75 21.07
C ARG A 190 2.51 12.74 22.29
N ASP A 191 2.84 13.47 23.34
CA ASP A 191 2.04 13.63 24.55
C ASP A 191 0.73 14.39 24.34
N ARG A 192 0.65 15.19 23.24
CA ARG A 192 -0.54 15.96 22.90
C ARG A 192 -1.43 15.28 21.87
N SER A 193 -0.89 14.40 21.07
CA SER A 193 -1.59 13.65 20.06
C SER A 193 -0.89 12.33 19.77
N VAL A 194 -1.66 11.26 19.64
CA VAL A 194 -1.16 9.94 19.20
C VAL A 194 -0.49 10.00 17.82
N PHE A 195 -0.73 11.05 17.07
CA PHE A 195 -0.14 11.30 15.76
C PHE A 195 0.97 12.35 15.78
N GLY A 196 1.37 12.82 16.96
CA GLY A 196 2.36 13.88 17.12
C GLY A 196 3.76 13.48 16.66
N LEU A 197 4.43 14.35 15.89
CA LEU A 197 5.73 14.08 15.26
C LEU A 197 6.84 15.07 15.64
N LYS A 198 6.53 16.11 16.43
CA LYS A 198 7.48 17.20 16.70
C LYS A 198 8.86 16.71 17.17
N ASP A 199 8.88 15.60 17.93
CA ASP A 199 10.10 15.06 18.54
C ASP A 199 10.55 13.75 17.85
N ARG A 200 10.09 13.49 16.61
CA ARG A 200 10.26 12.20 15.93
C ARG A 200 10.76 12.30 14.49
N ALA A 201 11.35 13.44 14.13
CA ALA A 201 11.96 13.58 12.82
C ALA A 201 13.02 12.46 12.63
N ASP A 202 12.99 11.83 11.46
CA ASP A 202 13.92 10.76 11.03
C ASP A 202 13.97 9.52 11.93
N SER A 203 13.04 9.36 12.89
CA SER A 203 12.98 8.18 13.76
C SER A 203 12.74 6.85 13.00
N LEU A 204 12.23 6.93 11.79
CA LEU A 204 11.94 5.81 10.89
C LEU A 204 12.67 5.95 9.55
N ALA A 205 13.84 6.61 9.54
CA ALA A 205 14.63 6.78 8.32
C ALA A 205 14.91 5.42 7.66
N HIS A 206 14.84 5.38 6.33
CA HIS A 206 15.07 4.18 5.50
C HIS A 206 14.05 3.05 5.65
N ILE A 207 12.90 3.30 6.29
CA ILE A 207 11.81 2.32 6.39
C ILE A 207 10.80 2.54 5.26
N ALA A 208 10.51 1.45 4.53
CA ALA A 208 9.39 1.37 3.60
C ALA A 208 8.21 0.65 4.26
N VAL A 209 7.03 1.27 4.28
CA VAL A 209 5.81 0.70 4.83
C VAL A 209 4.88 0.27 3.70
N HIS A 210 4.46 -0.99 3.75
CA HIS A 210 3.52 -1.62 2.83
C HIS A 210 2.27 -1.98 3.61
N TRP A 211 1.16 -1.30 3.35
CA TRP A 211 -0.08 -1.50 4.09
C TRP A 211 -1.12 -2.24 3.27
N GLY A 212 -1.47 -3.45 3.72
CA GLY A 212 -2.58 -4.24 3.23
C GLY A 212 -3.79 -4.14 4.16
N PHE A 213 -4.93 -3.72 3.64
CA PHE A 213 -6.19 -3.69 4.37
C PHE A 213 -7.21 -4.61 3.71
N PHE A 214 -8.30 -4.94 4.41
CA PHE A 214 -9.27 -5.92 3.96
C PHE A 214 -10.67 -5.33 3.95
N GLY A 215 -11.43 -5.67 2.91
CA GLY A 215 -12.76 -5.12 2.73
C GLY A 215 -12.74 -3.63 2.45
N ASP A 216 -13.81 -2.97 2.83
CA ASP A 216 -14.08 -1.57 2.54
C ASP A 216 -14.37 -0.81 3.85
N PRO A 217 -13.31 -0.43 4.62
CA PRO A 217 -13.50 0.19 5.93
C PRO A 217 -13.95 1.67 5.84
N TRP A 218 -14.03 2.23 4.64
CA TRP A 218 -14.27 3.64 4.40
C TRP A 218 -15.76 3.97 4.40
N VAL A 219 -16.12 5.16 4.82
CA VAL A 219 -17.48 5.66 4.56
C VAL A 219 -17.61 6.15 3.12
N SER A 220 -16.47 6.47 2.47
CA SER A 220 -16.42 6.95 1.10
C SER A 220 -15.00 6.95 0.54
N ALA A 221 -14.85 7.14 -0.78
CA ALA A 221 -13.56 7.30 -1.44
C ALA A 221 -12.78 8.53 -0.94
N VAL A 222 -13.47 9.64 -0.63
CA VAL A 222 -12.82 10.83 -0.04
C VAL A 222 -12.26 10.50 1.34
N HIS A 223 -12.98 9.71 2.15
CA HIS A 223 -12.45 9.25 3.43
C HIS A 223 -11.16 8.43 3.24
N GLN A 224 -11.16 7.49 2.31
CA GLN A 224 -9.98 6.71 1.95
C GLN A 224 -8.80 7.61 1.55
N GLU A 225 -9.04 8.58 0.68
CA GLU A 225 -8.01 9.53 0.22
C GLU A 225 -7.44 10.36 1.38
N LYS A 226 -8.30 10.88 2.29
CA LYS A 226 -7.85 11.63 3.47
C LYS A 226 -7.01 10.79 4.41
N ILE A 227 -7.41 9.54 4.66
CA ILE A 227 -6.65 8.61 5.50
C ILE A 227 -5.31 8.23 4.84
N SER A 228 -5.31 7.88 3.56
CA SER A 228 -4.09 7.56 2.80
C SER A 228 -3.11 8.74 2.80
N ARG A 229 -3.61 9.96 2.53
CA ARG A 229 -2.83 11.19 2.60
C ARG A 229 -2.25 11.41 4.01
N PHE A 230 -3.08 11.27 5.05
CA PHE A 230 -2.65 11.48 6.43
C PHE A 230 -1.52 10.51 6.83
N TRP A 231 -1.66 9.21 6.54
CA TRP A 231 -0.60 8.24 6.84
C TRP A 231 0.66 8.46 6.00
N SER A 232 0.52 8.92 4.77
CA SER A 232 1.67 9.31 3.94
C SER A 232 2.46 10.46 4.57
N LEU A 233 1.77 11.51 5.06
CA LEU A 233 2.39 12.63 5.77
C LEU A 233 2.98 12.22 7.12
N TYR A 234 2.28 11.35 7.85
CA TYR A 234 2.74 10.82 9.14
C TYR A 234 4.07 10.07 9.00
N LEU A 235 4.20 9.21 8.00
CA LEU A 235 5.43 8.47 7.73
C LEU A 235 6.52 9.38 7.17
N LYS A 236 6.20 10.25 6.21
CA LYS A 236 7.13 11.24 5.64
C LYS A 236 7.75 12.11 6.73
N GLY A 237 6.96 12.55 7.72
CA GLY A 237 7.44 13.36 8.83
C GLY A 237 8.41 12.63 9.78
N GLN A 238 8.52 11.31 9.69
CA GLN A 238 9.46 10.48 10.44
C GLN A 238 10.60 9.91 9.57
N GLY A 239 10.74 10.36 8.32
CA GLY A 239 11.78 9.88 7.40
C GLY A 239 11.45 8.55 6.70
N ALA A 240 10.26 7.97 6.94
CA ALA A 240 9.77 6.77 6.28
C ALA A 240 8.89 7.10 5.07
N GLN A 241 8.53 6.05 4.32
CA GLN A 241 7.60 6.21 3.20
C GLN A 241 6.47 5.18 3.25
N LEU A 242 5.26 5.60 2.86
CA LEU A 242 4.15 4.69 2.58
C LEU A 242 4.31 4.16 1.16
N ALA A 243 4.98 3.01 1.05
CA ALA A 243 5.36 2.44 -0.24
C ALA A 243 4.20 1.78 -0.97
N THR A 244 3.29 1.12 -0.26
CA THR A 244 2.08 0.49 -0.80
C THR A 244 0.93 0.72 0.16
N PHE A 245 -0.26 1.02 -0.36
CA PHE A 245 -1.48 1.19 0.43
C PHE A 245 -2.67 0.69 -0.39
N CYS A 246 -3.04 -0.57 -0.22
CA CYS A 246 -4.09 -1.19 -1.03
C CYS A 246 -4.78 -2.36 -0.34
N GLY A 247 -5.96 -2.73 -0.87
CA GLY A 247 -6.75 -3.87 -0.41
C GLY A 247 -6.34 -5.23 -1.02
N ASP A 248 -5.35 -5.25 -1.91
CA ASP A 248 -4.90 -6.44 -2.61
C ASP A 248 -3.61 -7.02 -2.00
N LEU A 249 -3.71 -8.19 -1.35
CA LEU A 249 -2.55 -8.84 -0.70
C LEU A 249 -1.43 -9.22 -1.67
N PRO A 250 -1.70 -9.79 -2.87
CA PRO A 250 -0.67 -10.02 -3.87
C PRO A 250 0.19 -8.78 -4.11
N THR A 251 -0.43 -7.64 -4.42
CA THR A 251 0.27 -6.36 -4.63
C THR A 251 1.16 -5.97 -3.45
N VAL A 252 0.68 -6.14 -2.21
CA VAL A 252 1.47 -5.83 -1.01
C VAL A 252 2.72 -6.70 -0.93
N PHE A 253 2.57 -8.02 -1.14
CA PHE A 253 3.69 -8.95 -1.04
C PHE A 253 4.64 -8.88 -2.25
N ASP A 254 4.14 -8.60 -3.44
CA ASP A 254 4.99 -8.39 -4.62
C ASP A 254 5.87 -7.14 -4.48
N ALA A 255 5.35 -6.10 -3.84
CA ALA A 255 6.08 -4.86 -3.60
C ALA A 255 7.28 -4.99 -2.64
N VAL A 256 7.32 -6.04 -1.81
CA VAL A 256 8.43 -6.27 -0.85
C VAL A 256 9.44 -7.31 -1.34
N LYS A 257 9.25 -7.91 -2.52
CA LYS A 257 10.20 -8.87 -3.09
C LYS A 257 11.54 -8.19 -3.43
N PRO A 258 12.66 -8.89 -3.33
CA PRO A 258 13.99 -8.31 -3.58
C PRO A 258 14.17 -7.70 -4.97
N ASN A 259 13.47 -8.24 -5.95
CA ASN A 259 13.48 -7.77 -7.34
C ASN A 259 12.23 -6.94 -7.66
N ALA A 260 11.51 -6.50 -6.63
CA ALA A 260 10.41 -5.59 -6.86
C ALA A 260 10.97 -4.36 -7.58
N LEU A 261 10.26 -4.00 -8.64
CA LEU A 261 10.62 -2.81 -9.42
C LEU A 261 10.62 -1.60 -8.48
N PRO A 262 11.61 -0.68 -8.62
CA PRO A 262 11.64 0.52 -7.80
C PRO A 262 10.27 1.20 -7.86
N LEU A 263 9.73 1.47 -6.69
CA LEU A 263 8.54 2.30 -6.60
C LEU A 263 8.86 3.63 -7.27
N ALA A 264 8.09 3.99 -8.28
CA ALA A 264 8.03 5.37 -8.72
C ALA A 264 7.82 6.27 -7.51
N ALA A 265 8.28 7.51 -7.58
CA ALA A 265 8.24 8.47 -6.47
C ALA A 265 6.94 8.31 -5.67
N THR A 266 7.09 7.84 -4.45
CA THR A 266 6.02 7.28 -3.64
C THR A 266 4.92 8.30 -3.39
N ARG A 267 3.69 7.86 -3.22
CA ARG A 267 2.55 8.70 -2.83
C ARG A 267 2.88 9.64 -1.67
N SER A 268 3.65 9.16 -0.69
CA SER A 268 4.07 9.95 0.47
C SER A 268 4.88 11.19 0.10
N GLN A 269 5.60 11.17 -1.01
CA GLN A 269 6.42 12.31 -1.45
C GLN A 269 5.59 13.41 -2.13
N ARG A 270 4.40 13.09 -2.64
CA ARG A 270 3.53 14.05 -3.34
C ARG A 270 2.70 14.93 -2.38
N PHE A 271 2.48 14.47 -1.17
CA PHE A 271 1.67 15.21 -0.22
C PHE A 271 2.51 16.19 0.59
N GLU A 272 1.94 17.38 0.79
CA GLU A 272 2.46 18.38 1.69
C GLU A 272 1.43 18.71 2.78
N PRO A 273 1.89 18.97 4.02
CA PRO A 273 0.99 19.39 5.09
C PRO A 273 0.32 20.73 4.73
N ASP A 274 -0.98 20.83 4.98
CA ASP A 274 -1.71 22.08 4.83
C ASP A 274 -1.27 23.08 5.91
N PRO A 275 -0.67 24.22 5.54
CA PRO A 275 -0.21 25.21 6.51
C PRO A 275 -1.37 25.85 7.30
N ALA A 276 -2.58 25.88 6.75
CA ALA A 276 -3.75 26.44 7.40
C ALA A 276 -4.32 25.53 8.50
N GLN A 277 -4.08 24.22 8.42
CA GLN A 277 -4.50 23.26 9.43
C GLN A 277 -3.55 23.26 10.63
N THR A 278 -3.81 24.10 11.61
CA THR A 278 -2.99 24.24 12.84
C THR A 278 -3.68 23.69 14.09
N LYS A 279 -4.99 23.49 14.05
CA LYS A 279 -5.78 23.00 15.18
C LYS A 279 -5.68 21.48 15.31
N LEU A 280 -5.75 21.01 16.55
CA LEU A 280 -5.85 19.58 16.89
C LEU A 280 -7.33 19.18 16.87
N GLU A 281 -7.79 18.72 15.76
CA GLU A 281 -9.20 18.32 15.61
C GLU A 281 -9.33 17.09 14.72
N MET A 282 -10.28 16.23 15.07
CA MET A 282 -10.74 15.16 14.21
C MET A 282 -11.82 15.72 13.28
N LEU A 283 -11.50 15.80 12.01
CA LEU A 283 -12.43 16.22 10.96
C LEU A 283 -13.34 15.04 10.59
N ARG A 284 -14.55 15.30 10.13
CA ARG A 284 -15.49 14.25 9.77
C ARG A 284 -16.07 14.45 8.38
N ILE A 285 -16.05 13.37 7.62
CA ILE A 285 -16.76 13.27 6.33
C ILE A 285 -18.09 12.57 6.62
N THR A 286 -19.20 13.24 6.29
CA THR A 286 -20.52 12.65 6.40
C THR A 286 -20.91 11.99 5.09
N ARG A 287 -21.48 10.79 5.16
CA ARG A 287 -21.86 9.98 3.99
C ARG A 287 -22.69 10.75 2.94
N ASP A 288 -23.55 11.66 3.40
CA ASP A 288 -24.44 12.42 2.53
C ASP A 288 -23.73 13.54 1.75
N VAL A 289 -22.76 14.22 2.39
CA VAL A 289 -21.92 15.26 1.74
C VAL A 289 -20.99 14.62 0.72
N ASP A 290 -20.44 13.46 1.04
CA ASP A 290 -19.48 12.76 0.23
C ASP A 290 -20.04 12.19 -1.06
N VAL A 291 -21.25 11.63 -1.00
CA VAL A 291 -21.94 11.12 -2.19
C VAL A 291 -22.29 12.22 -3.16
N ALA A 292 -22.72 13.37 -2.64
CA ALA A 292 -23.01 14.53 -3.48
C ALA A 292 -21.74 15.16 -4.06
N ASP A 293 -20.67 15.29 -3.25
CA ASP A 293 -19.47 16.01 -3.70
C ASP A 293 -18.56 15.16 -4.59
N TRP A 294 -18.38 13.89 -4.30
CA TRP A 294 -17.43 13.08 -5.08
C TRP A 294 -18.03 12.54 -6.39
N ILE A 295 -19.30 12.17 -6.39
CA ILE A 295 -19.98 11.62 -7.57
C ILE A 295 -20.66 12.70 -8.40
N THR A 296 -21.30 13.68 -7.76
CA THR A 296 -22.09 14.68 -8.48
C THR A 296 -21.37 15.99 -8.70
N ARG A 297 -20.57 16.49 -7.74
CA ARG A 297 -19.84 17.74 -7.95
C ARG A 297 -18.57 17.55 -8.73
N ASP A 298 -17.75 16.53 -8.42
CA ASP A 298 -16.50 16.33 -9.14
C ASP A 298 -16.70 15.78 -10.54
N THR A 299 -17.69 14.91 -10.76
CA THR A 299 -17.93 14.36 -12.10
C THR A 299 -18.80 15.23 -12.97
N VAL A 300 -19.76 15.99 -12.39
CA VAL A 300 -20.71 16.79 -13.16
C VAL A 300 -20.37 18.29 -13.15
N HIS A 301 -19.85 18.82 -12.04
CA HIS A 301 -19.64 20.26 -11.85
C HIS A 301 -18.19 20.71 -11.89
N ASN A 302 -17.23 19.83 -11.56
CA ASN A 302 -15.80 20.14 -11.49
C ASN A 302 -14.95 19.37 -12.50
N ALA A 303 -15.55 18.57 -13.38
CA ALA A 303 -14.81 17.96 -14.48
C ALA A 303 -14.16 19.06 -15.33
N ALA A 304 -12.87 18.88 -15.62
CA ALA A 304 -12.14 19.85 -16.42
C ALA A 304 -12.77 20.01 -17.79
N GLN A 305 -12.98 21.26 -18.19
CA GLN A 305 -13.59 21.61 -19.47
C GLN A 305 -12.54 21.95 -20.55
N HIS A 306 -11.28 22.04 -20.14
CA HIS A 306 -10.16 22.42 -21.00
C HIS A 306 -9.07 21.37 -20.93
N PRO A 307 -8.28 21.18 -21.99
CA PRO A 307 -7.18 20.24 -21.99
C PRO A 307 -6.17 20.54 -20.87
N PRO A 308 -5.38 19.54 -20.44
CA PRO A 308 -4.30 19.74 -19.48
C PRO A 308 -3.23 20.67 -20.05
N SER A 309 -2.46 21.30 -19.16
CA SER A 309 -1.35 22.19 -19.54
C SER A 309 -0.10 21.42 -19.98
N VAL A 310 -0.04 20.13 -19.64
CA VAL A 310 1.06 19.21 -19.99
C VAL A 310 0.51 17.95 -20.63
N THR A 311 1.33 17.23 -21.38
CA THR A 311 0.98 15.93 -21.97
C THR A 311 1.74 14.77 -21.36
N VAL A 312 2.64 15.05 -20.44
CA VAL A 312 3.42 14.05 -19.71
C VAL A 312 3.32 14.32 -18.22
N GLY A 313 2.91 13.32 -17.44
CA GLY A 313 2.74 13.45 -15.99
C GLY A 313 2.19 12.19 -15.35
N PRO A 314 2.11 12.15 -14.01
CA PRO A 314 1.40 11.09 -13.29
C PRO A 314 -0.08 11.05 -13.71
N MET A 315 -0.65 9.85 -13.79
CA MET A 315 -2.02 9.65 -14.24
C MET A 315 -2.72 8.57 -13.41
N LYS A 316 -3.99 8.81 -13.09
CA LYS A 316 -4.86 7.81 -12.51
C LYS A 316 -6.08 7.61 -13.39
N ILE A 317 -6.35 6.38 -13.78
CA ILE A 317 -7.48 5.99 -14.64
C ILE A 317 -8.38 5.08 -13.84
N GLY A 318 -9.64 5.45 -13.64
CA GLY A 318 -10.63 4.64 -12.94
C GLY A 318 -11.87 4.40 -13.76
N ILE A 319 -12.51 3.26 -13.56
CA ILE A 319 -13.79 2.90 -14.16
C ILE A 319 -14.82 2.55 -13.09
N ARG A 320 -16.06 2.82 -13.36
CA ARG A 320 -17.19 2.29 -12.59
C ARG A 320 -18.37 2.00 -13.50
N TRP A 321 -19.21 1.09 -13.06
CA TRP A 321 -20.38 0.63 -13.79
C TRP A 321 -21.51 0.28 -12.84
N LYS A 322 -22.66 -0.10 -13.36
CA LYS A 322 -23.82 -0.58 -12.61
C LYS A 322 -24.16 -2.00 -13.04
N GLY A 323 -24.78 -2.74 -12.13
CA GLY A 323 -25.20 -4.11 -12.38
C GLY A 323 -24.31 -5.14 -11.69
N ASP A 324 -24.80 -6.37 -11.60
CA ASP A 324 -24.06 -7.52 -11.02
C ASP A 324 -23.21 -8.16 -12.10
N ILE A 325 -22.24 -7.42 -12.58
CA ILE A 325 -21.31 -7.81 -13.66
C ILE A 325 -19.88 -7.48 -13.25
N ASP A 326 -18.94 -8.20 -13.80
CA ASP A 326 -17.51 -8.10 -13.56
C ASP A 326 -16.82 -7.50 -14.80
N LEU A 327 -16.24 -6.32 -14.63
CA LEU A 327 -15.47 -5.63 -15.67
C LEU A 327 -14.05 -5.40 -15.17
N ASP A 328 -13.08 -5.75 -15.99
CA ASP A 328 -11.66 -5.56 -15.68
C ASP A 328 -11.07 -4.38 -16.43
N LEU A 329 -10.33 -3.53 -15.72
CA LEU A 329 -9.53 -2.45 -16.31
C LEU A 329 -8.12 -2.93 -16.65
N TYR A 330 -7.69 -2.65 -17.87
CA TYR A 330 -6.33 -2.87 -18.35
C TYR A 330 -5.72 -1.54 -18.78
N ALA A 331 -4.51 -1.22 -18.37
CA ALA A 331 -3.82 -0.04 -18.86
C ALA A 331 -2.32 -0.27 -19.05
N THR A 332 -1.81 0.18 -20.18
CA THR A 332 -0.40 0.12 -20.58
C THR A 332 0.09 1.55 -20.76
N PRO A 333 1.11 2.01 -20.03
CA PRO A 333 1.54 3.41 -20.08
C PRO A 333 2.31 3.78 -21.34
N SER A 334 2.99 2.80 -21.98
CA SER A 334 3.67 2.95 -23.26
C SER A 334 3.78 1.61 -23.99
N ARG A 335 4.22 1.62 -25.24
CA ARG A 335 4.34 0.38 -26.05
C ARG A 335 5.35 -0.63 -25.49
N GLU A 336 6.34 -0.15 -24.73
CA GLU A 336 7.42 -0.97 -24.20
C GLU A 336 7.19 -1.37 -22.74
N ALA A 337 6.17 -0.81 -22.10
CA ALA A 337 5.84 -1.05 -20.71
C ALA A 337 4.88 -2.22 -20.55
N GLU A 338 4.84 -2.75 -19.33
CA GLU A 338 3.93 -3.82 -18.95
C GLU A 338 2.50 -3.30 -18.76
N THR A 339 1.52 -4.15 -19.09
CA THR A 339 0.11 -3.85 -18.86
C THR A 339 -0.26 -4.15 -17.42
N LEU A 340 -0.84 -3.18 -16.73
CA LEU A 340 -1.43 -3.38 -15.41
C LEU A 340 -2.88 -3.87 -15.56
N PHE A 341 -3.26 -4.87 -14.77
CA PHE A 341 -4.60 -5.45 -14.66
C PHE A 341 -4.68 -6.34 -13.41
N PHE A 342 -5.81 -6.98 -13.13
CA PHE A 342 -6.06 -7.72 -11.89
C PHE A 342 -5.05 -8.85 -11.58
N GLU A 343 -4.43 -9.50 -12.58
CA GLU A 343 -3.38 -10.51 -12.37
C GLU A 343 -1.96 -9.91 -12.36
N HIS A 344 -1.78 -8.74 -12.93
CA HIS A 344 -0.51 -8.01 -12.96
C HIS A 344 -0.69 -6.63 -12.35
N THR A 345 -0.67 -6.59 -11.02
CA THR A 345 -1.11 -5.44 -10.23
C THR A 345 -0.02 -4.40 -10.00
N ARG A 346 1.22 -4.61 -10.50
CA ARG A 346 2.33 -3.69 -10.29
C ARG A 346 3.33 -3.70 -11.43
N SER A 347 3.81 -2.49 -11.77
CA SER A 347 4.91 -2.24 -12.72
C SER A 347 5.81 -1.12 -12.20
N PRO A 348 6.96 -0.80 -12.86
CA PRO A 348 7.79 0.35 -12.51
C PRO A 348 7.03 1.66 -12.56
N GLU A 349 6.04 1.76 -13.42
CA GLU A 349 5.30 2.98 -13.68
C GLU A 349 4.17 3.22 -12.69
N GLY A 350 3.61 2.13 -12.09
CA GLY A 350 2.46 2.29 -11.22
C GLY A 350 1.86 1.00 -10.68
N TYR A 351 0.62 1.06 -10.29
CA TYR A 351 -0.10 -0.08 -9.71
C TYR A 351 -1.59 -0.06 -10.04
N TYR A 352 -2.18 -1.26 -10.00
CA TYR A 352 -3.61 -1.53 -10.04
C TYR A 352 -4.15 -1.60 -8.60
N PHE A 353 -5.24 -0.91 -8.30
CA PHE A 353 -5.64 -0.71 -6.92
C PHE A 353 -6.53 -1.82 -6.37
N LYS A 354 -7.61 -2.16 -7.07
CA LYS A 354 -8.64 -3.07 -6.54
C LYS A 354 -9.46 -3.62 -7.69
N ASP A 355 -9.66 -4.93 -7.66
CA ASP A 355 -10.55 -5.67 -8.53
C ASP A 355 -11.96 -5.70 -7.92
N HIS A 356 -12.93 -5.13 -8.62
CA HIS A 356 -14.33 -5.14 -8.24
C HIS A 356 -15.10 -6.18 -9.06
N ARG A 357 -15.28 -7.37 -8.52
CA ARG A 357 -15.98 -8.50 -9.18
C ARG A 357 -17.49 -8.33 -9.32
N SER A 358 -18.00 -7.17 -9.03
CA SER A 358 -19.38 -6.73 -9.21
C SER A 358 -19.39 -5.22 -9.24
N SER A 359 -20.56 -4.60 -9.45
CA SER A 359 -20.65 -3.14 -9.50
C SER A 359 -19.90 -2.49 -8.33
N PRO A 360 -18.92 -1.62 -8.60
CA PRO A 360 -18.20 -0.89 -7.55
C PRO A 360 -19.08 0.14 -6.83
N GLN A 361 -20.36 0.23 -7.18
CA GLN A 361 -21.34 1.19 -6.67
C GLN A 361 -20.86 2.64 -6.76
N ARG A 362 -20.15 3.12 -5.72
CA ARG A 362 -19.68 4.51 -5.61
C ARG A 362 -18.17 4.62 -5.75
N GLU A 363 -17.46 3.51 -5.76
CA GLU A 363 -16.01 3.47 -5.92
C GLU A 363 -15.61 3.33 -7.38
N TYR A 364 -14.32 3.40 -7.64
CA TYR A 364 -13.72 3.12 -8.93
C TYR A 364 -12.73 1.99 -8.77
N GLU A 365 -12.77 1.04 -9.69
CA GLU A 365 -11.63 0.21 -9.99
C GLU A 365 -10.63 1.08 -10.75
N PHE A 366 -9.36 1.13 -10.32
CA PHE A 366 -8.44 2.05 -10.93
C PHE A 366 -7.00 1.56 -11.00
N ILE A 367 -6.28 2.12 -11.98
CA ILE A 367 -4.84 2.04 -12.15
C ILE A 367 -4.26 3.42 -11.93
N GLU A 368 -3.19 3.51 -11.14
CA GLU A 368 -2.45 4.74 -10.92
C GLU A 368 -1.02 4.58 -11.45
N PHE A 369 -0.67 5.39 -12.43
CA PHE A 369 0.70 5.58 -12.89
C PHE A 369 1.34 6.69 -12.07
N GLU A 370 2.24 6.31 -11.17
CA GLU A 370 2.99 7.23 -10.31
C GLU A 370 4.16 7.87 -11.03
N SER A 371 4.76 7.15 -12.00
CA SER A 371 5.73 7.70 -12.94
C SER A 371 5.04 8.54 -14.01
N PRO A 372 5.71 9.61 -14.51
CA PRO A 372 5.17 10.38 -15.62
C PRO A 372 4.94 9.52 -16.87
N VAL A 373 3.74 9.55 -17.41
CA VAL A 373 3.35 8.88 -18.65
C VAL A 373 2.95 9.90 -19.72
N ASP A 374 3.22 9.58 -20.97
CA ASP A 374 2.77 10.38 -22.11
C ASP A 374 1.33 9.98 -22.46
N VAL A 375 0.38 10.90 -22.32
CA VAL A 375 -1.05 10.66 -22.55
C VAL A 375 -1.37 10.14 -23.96
N GLN A 376 -0.49 10.41 -24.94
CA GLN A 376 -0.64 9.92 -26.32
C GLN A 376 -0.26 8.45 -26.48
N GLN A 377 0.48 7.90 -25.54
CA GLN A 377 0.98 6.51 -25.58
C GLN A 377 0.16 5.56 -24.72
N VAL A 378 -0.62 6.09 -23.77
CA VAL A 378 -1.42 5.26 -22.88
C VAL A 378 -2.49 4.52 -23.67
N ASP A 379 -2.49 3.18 -23.55
CA ASP A 379 -3.55 2.31 -24.07
C ASP A 379 -4.33 1.73 -22.89
N ALA A 380 -5.55 2.20 -22.70
CA ALA A 380 -6.43 1.72 -21.64
C ALA A 380 -7.68 1.07 -22.23
N ARG A 381 -8.08 -0.07 -21.65
CA ARG A 381 -9.19 -0.89 -22.13
C ARG A 381 -9.97 -1.47 -20.97
N VAL A 382 -11.25 -1.73 -21.20
CA VAL A 382 -12.17 -2.40 -20.29
C VAL A 382 -12.60 -3.72 -20.91
N ASN A 383 -12.47 -4.81 -20.17
CA ASN A 383 -12.95 -6.14 -20.54
C ASN A 383 -14.24 -6.45 -19.78
N PHE A 384 -15.22 -7.05 -20.47
CA PHE A 384 -16.36 -7.66 -19.80
C PHE A 384 -16.02 -9.11 -19.46
N PHE A 385 -15.61 -9.32 -18.20
CA PHE A 385 -15.14 -10.62 -17.74
C PHE A 385 -16.28 -11.57 -17.41
N LYS A 386 -17.29 -11.15 -16.60
CA LYS A 386 -18.35 -12.04 -16.13
C LYS A 386 -19.69 -11.33 -15.93
N GLY A 387 -20.77 -12.09 -16.07
CA GLY A 387 -22.14 -11.63 -15.87
C GLY A 387 -22.93 -11.58 -17.17
N GLU A 388 -24.18 -11.13 -17.07
CA GLU A 388 -25.11 -11.00 -18.20
C GLU A 388 -25.58 -9.55 -18.34
N ALA A 389 -25.56 -9.02 -19.56
CA ALA A 389 -25.98 -7.67 -19.91
C ALA A 389 -26.57 -7.63 -21.33
N PRO A 390 -27.83 -8.06 -21.54
CA PRO A 390 -28.42 -8.22 -22.88
C PRO A 390 -28.37 -6.98 -23.77
N GLU A 391 -28.28 -5.79 -23.18
CA GLU A 391 -28.17 -4.50 -23.89
C GLU A 391 -26.73 -3.97 -23.94
N GLY A 392 -25.75 -4.79 -23.54
CA GLY A 392 -24.37 -4.34 -23.32
C GLY A 392 -24.20 -3.56 -22.01
N VAL A 393 -22.97 -3.16 -21.74
CA VAL A 393 -22.60 -2.44 -20.51
C VAL A 393 -22.13 -1.04 -20.84
N THR A 394 -22.71 -0.06 -20.18
CA THR A 394 -22.20 1.33 -20.19
C THR A 394 -21.63 1.68 -18.83
N GLY A 395 -20.40 2.19 -18.81
CA GLY A 395 -19.72 2.65 -17.60
C GLY A 395 -19.20 4.07 -17.75
N GLU A 396 -18.75 4.58 -16.62
CA GLU A 396 -18.09 5.87 -16.50
C GLU A 396 -16.58 5.67 -16.35
N VAL A 397 -15.80 6.51 -16.99
CA VAL A 397 -14.35 6.59 -16.80
C VAL A 397 -13.99 7.93 -16.20
N ARG A 398 -13.07 7.91 -15.24
CA ARG A 398 -12.52 9.09 -14.58
C ARG A 398 -11.00 9.07 -14.72
N ILE A 399 -10.43 10.19 -15.12
CA ILE A 399 -8.98 10.37 -15.26
C ILE A 399 -8.54 11.56 -14.41
N GLU A 400 -7.62 11.31 -13.47
CA GLU A 400 -6.90 12.39 -12.78
C GLU A 400 -5.58 12.63 -13.50
N PHE A 401 -5.38 13.84 -14.00
CA PHE A 401 -4.17 14.25 -14.71
C PHE A 401 -3.95 15.76 -14.59
N ASP A 402 -2.70 16.20 -14.46
CA ASP A 402 -2.32 17.63 -14.31
C ASP A 402 -3.12 18.34 -13.18
N GLY A 403 -3.35 17.63 -12.06
CA GLY A 403 -4.11 18.14 -10.92
C GLY A 403 -5.59 18.38 -11.18
N ARG A 404 -6.13 17.85 -12.27
CA ARG A 404 -7.52 18.00 -12.71
C ARG A 404 -8.18 16.66 -12.91
N ILE A 405 -9.52 16.66 -12.88
CA ILE A 405 -10.34 15.48 -13.08
C ILE A 405 -11.08 15.61 -14.40
N TYR A 406 -10.98 14.59 -15.22
CA TYR A 406 -11.67 14.44 -16.50
C TYR A 406 -12.60 13.24 -16.42
N THR A 407 -13.75 13.32 -17.07
CA THR A 407 -14.74 12.24 -17.09
C THR A 407 -15.14 11.89 -18.51
N GLY A 408 -15.45 10.63 -18.72
CA GLY A 408 -15.95 10.11 -19.99
C GLY A 408 -16.84 8.90 -19.76
N HIS A 409 -17.30 8.29 -20.85
CA HIS A 409 -18.10 7.08 -20.83
C HIS A 409 -17.49 6.03 -21.75
N PHE A 410 -17.72 4.76 -21.42
CA PHE A 410 -17.39 3.67 -22.31
C PHE A 410 -18.61 2.75 -22.46
N THR A 411 -18.62 1.96 -23.53
CA THR A 411 -19.65 0.95 -23.78
C THR A 411 -18.98 -0.33 -24.25
N VAL A 412 -19.31 -1.44 -23.61
CA VAL A 412 -18.98 -2.80 -24.06
C VAL A 412 -20.25 -3.41 -24.64
N ASN A 413 -20.20 -3.85 -25.89
CA ASN A 413 -21.39 -4.27 -26.64
C ASN A 413 -21.71 -5.78 -26.49
N ALA A 414 -20.95 -6.51 -25.68
CA ALA A 414 -21.24 -7.91 -25.41
C ALA A 414 -22.46 -8.07 -24.50
N ASP A 415 -23.26 -9.09 -24.71
CA ASP A 415 -24.44 -9.42 -23.91
C ASP A 415 -24.12 -10.29 -22.70
N HIS A 416 -22.91 -10.85 -22.64
CA HIS A 416 -22.38 -11.63 -21.51
C HIS A 416 -20.86 -11.50 -21.40
N GLY A 417 -20.30 -11.89 -20.25
CA GLY A 417 -18.85 -11.89 -20.00
C GLY A 417 -18.12 -13.00 -20.76
N ASN A 418 -16.83 -12.78 -21.07
CA ASN A 418 -15.99 -13.75 -21.79
C ASN A 418 -15.32 -14.81 -20.88
N GLU A 419 -15.47 -14.71 -19.55
CA GLU A 419 -14.91 -15.60 -18.53
C GLU A 419 -13.41 -15.92 -18.72
N GLY A 420 -12.62 -14.90 -19.06
CA GLY A 420 -11.18 -15.06 -19.24
C GLY A 420 -10.78 -15.83 -20.52
N ARG A 421 -11.69 -16.11 -21.44
CA ARG A 421 -11.38 -16.66 -22.76
C ARG A 421 -10.67 -15.60 -23.63
N THR A 422 -9.52 -15.14 -23.14
CA THR A 422 -8.72 -14.07 -23.74
C THR A 422 -8.14 -14.43 -25.12
N GLY A 423 -8.18 -15.69 -25.52
CA GLY A 423 -7.74 -16.15 -26.85
C GLY A 423 -8.58 -15.63 -28.01
N THR A 424 -9.79 -15.20 -27.77
CA THR A 424 -10.63 -14.54 -28.74
C THR A 424 -10.60 -13.04 -28.47
N ARG A 425 -9.74 -12.29 -29.15
CA ARG A 425 -9.78 -10.82 -29.25
C ARG A 425 -11.05 -10.35 -29.98
N GLN A 426 -12.20 -10.85 -29.56
CA GLN A 426 -13.46 -10.37 -30.09
C GLN A 426 -13.69 -8.97 -29.53
N VAL A 427 -13.70 -8.02 -30.42
CA VAL A 427 -13.86 -6.58 -30.13
C VAL A 427 -15.11 -6.29 -29.31
N THR A 428 -16.12 -7.17 -29.37
CA THR A 428 -17.39 -7.06 -28.64
C THR A 428 -17.24 -7.09 -27.12
N TYR A 429 -16.23 -7.80 -26.58
CA TYR A 429 -15.99 -7.93 -25.13
C TYR A 429 -15.07 -6.83 -24.57
N TRP A 430 -14.63 -5.90 -25.44
CA TRP A 430 -13.67 -4.87 -25.06
C TRP A 430 -14.15 -3.49 -25.44
N ALA A 431 -13.98 -2.53 -24.55
CA ALA A 431 -14.05 -1.11 -24.84
C ALA A 431 -12.66 -0.49 -24.73
N ARG A 432 -12.23 0.25 -25.72
CA ARG A 432 -11.02 1.05 -25.65
C ARG A 432 -11.36 2.44 -25.13
N LEU A 433 -10.64 2.92 -24.14
CA LEU A 433 -10.77 4.25 -23.59
C LEU A 433 -9.94 5.23 -24.45
N ASP A 434 -10.58 6.23 -25.02
CA ASP A 434 -9.90 7.27 -25.79
C ASP A 434 -9.34 8.35 -24.85
N ILE A 435 -8.19 8.07 -24.23
CA ILE A 435 -7.58 8.94 -23.23
C ILE A 435 -7.37 10.37 -23.77
N PRO A 436 -6.79 10.60 -24.96
CA PRO A 436 -6.66 11.95 -25.51
C PRO A 436 -8.00 12.68 -25.71
N ALA A 437 -9.04 11.98 -26.11
CA ALA A 437 -10.35 12.60 -26.25
C ALA A 437 -11.00 12.95 -24.91
N ILE A 438 -10.90 12.06 -23.91
CA ILE A 438 -11.39 12.31 -22.54
C ILE A 438 -10.68 13.51 -21.92
N LEU A 439 -9.39 13.69 -22.20
CA LEU A 439 -8.59 14.83 -21.73
C LEU A 439 -8.77 16.10 -22.58
N HIS A 440 -9.73 16.13 -23.51
CA HIS A 440 -9.97 17.26 -24.43
C HIS A 440 -8.75 17.65 -25.29
N LEU A 441 -7.81 16.72 -25.52
CA LEU A 441 -6.66 16.93 -26.39
C LEU A 441 -7.02 16.79 -27.88
N ARG A 442 -8.16 16.21 -28.16
CA ARG A 442 -8.81 16.15 -29.48
C ARG A 442 -10.33 16.16 -29.29
N GLU A 443 -11.07 16.60 -30.34
CA GLU A 443 -12.52 16.51 -30.28
C GLU A 443 -12.96 15.07 -30.10
N MET A 444 -13.87 14.83 -29.13
CA MET A 444 -14.53 13.55 -28.98
C MET A 444 -15.25 13.23 -30.29
N PRO A 445 -15.05 12.06 -30.90
CA PRO A 445 -15.90 11.65 -32.01
C PRO A 445 -17.33 11.74 -31.51
N ALA A 446 -18.15 12.51 -32.22
CA ALA A 446 -19.56 12.71 -31.88
C ALA A 446 -20.16 11.36 -31.54
N GLY A 447 -20.54 11.19 -30.26
CA GLY A 447 -20.86 9.90 -29.65
C GLY A 447 -21.74 9.12 -30.61
N GLY A 448 -21.39 7.87 -30.87
CA GLY A 448 -22.03 7.04 -31.87
C GLY A 448 -23.54 6.92 -31.71
N ALA A 449 -24.24 7.96 -32.12
CA ALA A 449 -25.54 7.83 -32.69
C ALA A 449 -25.31 7.05 -33.99
N GLN A 450 -25.14 5.74 -33.89
CA GLN A 450 -25.32 4.88 -35.03
C GLN A 450 -26.73 5.14 -35.53
N ALA A 451 -26.79 6.03 -36.53
CA ALA A 451 -27.91 6.14 -37.38
C ALA A 451 -28.35 4.73 -37.76
N ARG A 452 -29.51 4.32 -37.26
CA ARG A 452 -30.33 3.30 -37.92
C ARG A 452 -30.59 3.85 -39.30
N ARG A 453 -29.72 3.59 -40.24
CA ARG A 453 -30.11 3.64 -41.67
C ARG A 453 -31.04 2.46 -41.86
N SER A 454 -32.31 2.78 -41.78
CA SER A 454 -33.34 2.04 -42.43
C SER A 454 -32.93 1.84 -43.90
N GLU A 455 -32.47 0.67 -44.24
CA GLU A 455 -32.53 0.21 -45.62
C GLU A 455 -33.98 -0.09 -45.93
N GLY A 456 -34.64 0.91 -46.45
CA GLY A 456 -35.84 0.78 -47.26
C GLY A 456 -35.42 0.86 -48.72
N ARG A 457 -35.28 -0.29 -49.32
CA ARG A 457 -35.80 -0.63 -50.68
C ARG A 457 -35.33 -2.00 -51.09
#